data_7cccdd652eb70cd343d782b2f3cb4c7d
#
_entry.id   7cccdd652eb70cd343d782b2f3cb4c7d
#
_cell.length_a   1.000
_cell.length_b   1.000
_cell.length_c   1.000
_cell.angle_alpha   90.00
_cell.angle_beta   90.00
_cell.angle_gamma   90.00
#
_symmetry.space_group_name_H-M   'P 1'
#
loop_
_entity.id
_entity.type
_entity.pdbx_description
1 polymer ?
#
loop_
_entity_poly.entity_id
_entity_poly.type
_entity_poly.pdbx_seq_one_letter_code
_entity_poly.pdbx_strand_id
1 'polypeptide(L)'
;NELLGHIDTIQLSLKRQQLTATLSATESRKLDVNKQLASIRQQIANLKTEQLRYEKLVKANAASQKQLDDINYNLEVLHKQLSATLEQIGSSNSSLSGQSAGIAAQVAQIDKQIEDCLITSPIKGIILSKYAEQGEFAIPGRALFKVGNISDIKLRAYVSAPQLTSLQIGQKVKVYAAFGETDCKEYEGTVTWISAEAEFTPKTIQTRDERSNLVYAIKIAVKNDGMIKRGMYGNVKF
;
A
#
# COMPACT_ATOMS: atom_id res chain seq x y z
N ASN A 1 -1.81 1.83 15.26
CA ASN A 1 -1.50 0.62 14.47
C ASN A 1 -0.68 -0.33 15.34
N GLU A 2 -1.34 -1.20 16.10
CA GLU A 2 -0.69 -2.24 16.91
C GLU A 2 -0.49 -3.48 16.04
N LEU A 3 0.68 -4.13 16.15
CA LEU A 3 0.96 -5.37 15.44
C LEU A 3 0.19 -6.51 16.12
N LEU A 4 -0.67 -7.19 15.36
CA LEU A 4 -1.50 -8.30 15.84
C LEU A 4 -0.88 -9.67 15.52
N GLY A 5 -0.05 -9.74 14.50
CA GLY A 5 0.61 -10.96 14.07
C GLY A 5 1.43 -10.76 12.81
N HIS A 6 2.11 -11.81 12.39
CA HIS A 6 2.86 -11.82 11.13
C HIS A 6 2.67 -13.14 10.40
N ILE A 7 2.70 -13.08 9.09
CA ILE A 7 2.71 -14.24 8.19
C ILE A 7 4.16 -14.54 7.83
N ASP A 8 4.52 -15.81 7.64
CA ASP A 8 5.87 -16.20 7.24
C ASP A 8 6.27 -15.54 5.90
N THR A 9 7.42 -14.89 5.91
CA THR A 9 7.96 -14.13 4.77
C THR A 9 9.20 -14.77 4.14
N ILE A 10 9.60 -15.97 4.57
CA ILE A 10 10.86 -16.61 4.11
C ILE A 10 10.88 -16.71 2.58
N GLN A 11 9.82 -17.22 1.96
CA GLN A 11 9.75 -17.37 0.50
C GLN A 11 9.78 -16.02 -0.24
N LEU A 12 9.08 -15.02 0.29
CA LEU A 12 9.08 -13.65 -0.27
C LEU A 12 10.45 -13.02 -0.15
N SER A 13 11.11 -13.18 0.99
CA SER A 13 12.47 -12.67 1.25
C SER A 13 13.51 -13.28 0.30
N LEU A 14 13.46 -14.59 0.07
CA LEU A 14 14.32 -15.28 -0.91
C LEU A 14 14.06 -14.78 -2.33
N LYS A 15 12.80 -14.60 -2.70
CA LYS A 15 12.42 -14.04 -4.01
C LYS A 15 12.91 -12.60 -4.19
N ARG A 16 12.76 -11.76 -3.17
CA ARG A 16 13.34 -10.41 -3.13
C ARG A 16 14.85 -10.43 -3.34
N GLN A 17 15.55 -11.28 -2.62
CA GLN A 17 17.01 -11.43 -2.74
C GLN A 17 17.43 -11.83 -4.17
N GLN A 18 16.72 -12.79 -4.78
CA GLN A 18 16.94 -13.20 -6.17
C GLN A 18 16.78 -12.02 -7.14
N LEU A 19 15.70 -11.27 -7.02
CA LEU A 19 15.42 -10.12 -7.89
C LEU A 19 16.46 -9.01 -7.69
N THR A 20 16.85 -8.74 -6.45
CA THR A 20 17.90 -7.74 -6.13
C THR A 20 19.25 -8.13 -6.73
N ALA A 21 19.63 -9.40 -6.67
CA ALA A 21 20.84 -9.89 -7.33
C ALA A 21 20.77 -9.74 -8.85
N THR A 22 19.62 -10.03 -9.46
CA THR A 22 19.38 -9.85 -10.90
C THR A 22 19.45 -8.38 -11.29
N LEU A 23 18.90 -7.47 -10.48
CA LEU A 23 18.98 -6.03 -10.68
C LEU A 23 20.43 -5.56 -10.70
N SER A 24 21.21 -5.92 -9.68
CA SER A 24 22.63 -5.59 -9.57
C SER A 24 23.45 -6.13 -10.74
N ALA A 25 23.19 -7.38 -11.17
CA ALA A 25 23.81 -7.96 -12.33
C ALA A 25 23.49 -7.22 -13.65
N THR A 26 22.25 -6.75 -13.78
CA THR A 26 21.81 -5.97 -14.96
C THR A 26 22.47 -4.59 -14.98
N GLU A 27 22.55 -3.93 -13.83
CA GLU A 27 23.20 -2.62 -13.70
C GLU A 27 24.70 -2.69 -13.95
N SER A 28 25.36 -3.75 -13.51
CA SER A 28 26.81 -3.94 -13.75
C SER A 28 27.17 -4.17 -15.23
N ARG A 29 26.19 -4.51 -16.08
CA ARG A 29 26.38 -4.63 -17.53
C ARG A 29 26.41 -3.30 -18.26
N LYS A 30 25.99 -2.20 -17.61
CA LYS A 30 26.03 -0.87 -18.24
C LYS A 30 27.47 -0.50 -18.57
N LEU A 31 27.68 -0.07 -19.81
CA LEU A 31 28.98 0.29 -20.32
C LEU A 31 29.37 1.69 -19.84
N ASP A 32 30.59 1.83 -19.36
CA ASP A 32 31.19 3.14 -19.09
C ASP A 32 31.58 3.80 -20.41
N VAL A 33 30.82 4.82 -20.79
CA VAL A 33 31.01 5.58 -22.02
C VAL A 33 32.46 6.10 -22.15
N ASN A 34 33.04 6.62 -21.07
CA ASN A 34 34.37 7.21 -21.12
C ASN A 34 35.45 6.16 -21.40
N LYS A 35 35.35 4.97 -20.74
CA LYS A 35 36.28 3.87 -20.96
C LYS A 35 36.19 3.34 -22.39
N GLN A 36 34.96 3.17 -22.91
CA GLN A 36 34.75 2.62 -24.25
C GLN A 36 35.24 3.58 -25.36
N LEU A 37 35.13 4.88 -25.15
CA LEU A 37 35.53 5.87 -26.15
C LEU A 37 36.97 6.39 -25.98
N ALA A 38 37.69 5.99 -24.94
CA ALA A 38 39.01 6.52 -24.60
C ALA A 38 40.02 6.36 -25.76
N SER A 39 40.04 5.18 -26.41
CA SER A 39 40.98 4.91 -27.50
C SER A 39 40.66 5.77 -28.74
N ILE A 40 39.39 5.89 -29.12
CA ILE A 40 38.96 6.70 -30.28
C ILE A 40 39.26 8.17 -30.02
N ARG A 41 38.98 8.68 -28.83
CA ARG A 41 39.30 10.06 -28.44
C ARG A 41 40.79 10.33 -28.50
N GLN A 42 41.64 9.38 -28.06
CA GLN A 42 43.09 9.51 -28.12
C GLN A 42 43.60 9.56 -29.56
N GLN A 43 43.05 8.71 -30.46
CA GLN A 43 43.39 8.73 -31.88
C GLN A 43 43.03 10.07 -32.52
N ILE A 44 41.84 10.60 -32.22
CA ILE A 44 41.42 11.91 -32.69
C ILE A 44 42.37 13.00 -32.20
N ALA A 45 42.77 12.97 -30.92
CA ALA A 45 43.71 13.95 -30.37
C ALA A 45 45.07 13.92 -31.06
N ASN A 46 45.58 12.71 -31.32
CA ASN A 46 46.84 12.54 -32.05
C ASN A 46 46.77 13.09 -33.47
N LEU A 47 45.72 12.71 -34.21
CA LEU A 47 45.53 13.20 -35.60
C LEU A 47 45.27 14.72 -35.65
N LYS A 48 44.61 15.31 -34.67
CA LYS A 48 44.49 16.78 -34.58
C LYS A 48 45.84 17.48 -34.42
N THR A 49 46.74 16.88 -33.63
CA THR A 49 48.09 17.40 -33.46
C THR A 49 48.86 17.31 -34.79
N GLU A 50 48.73 16.20 -35.54
CA GLU A 50 49.30 16.06 -36.87
C GLU A 50 48.71 17.04 -37.86
N GLN A 51 47.39 17.21 -37.91
CA GLN A 51 46.69 18.19 -38.74
C GLN A 51 47.31 19.58 -38.57
N LEU A 52 47.43 20.07 -37.33
CA LEU A 52 48.02 21.36 -37.02
C LEU A 52 49.47 21.49 -37.49
N ARG A 53 50.25 20.40 -37.45
CA ARG A 53 51.62 20.35 -37.96
C ARG A 53 51.59 20.48 -39.50
N TYR A 54 50.79 19.64 -40.17
CA TYR A 54 50.74 19.63 -41.63
C TYR A 54 50.15 20.92 -42.20
N GLU A 55 49.20 21.56 -41.56
CA GLU A 55 48.68 22.87 -41.93
C GLU A 55 49.81 23.92 -42.01
N LYS A 56 50.72 23.91 -41.02
CA LYS A 56 51.89 24.81 -41.01
C LYS A 56 52.89 24.48 -42.13
N LEU A 57 53.15 23.18 -42.38
CA LEU A 57 54.10 22.73 -43.41
C LEU A 57 53.55 23.00 -44.78
N VAL A 58 52.28 22.82 -45.07
CA VAL A 58 51.67 23.16 -46.38
C VAL A 58 51.73 24.66 -46.62
N LYS A 59 51.42 25.49 -45.56
CA LYS A 59 51.58 26.96 -45.69
C LYS A 59 52.99 27.40 -45.98
N ALA A 60 54.01 26.64 -45.54
CA ALA A 60 55.44 26.87 -45.82
C ALA A 60 55.92 26.20 -47.13
N ASN A 61 55.02 25.60 -47.91
CA ASN A 61 55.35 24.81 -49.10
C ASN A 61 56.30 23.63 -48.86
N ALA A 62 56.30 23.09 -47.59
CA ALA A 62 57.16 21.98 -47.15
C ALA A 62 56.43 20.64 -47.10
N ALA A 63 55.14 20.58 -47.42
CA ALA A 63 54.32 19.36 -47.52
C ALA A 63 53.25 19.52 -48.61
N SER A 64 52.69 18.38 -49.07
CA SER A 64 51.67 18.40 -50.12
C SER A 64 50.25 18.58 -49.50
N GLN A 65 49.40 19.31 -50.24
CA GLN A 65 47.99 19.46 -49.87
C GLN A 65 47.31 18.12 -49.72
N LYS A 66 47.64 17.12 -50.55
CA LYS A 66 47.08 15.79 -50.48
C LYS A 66 47.27 15.12 -49.09
N GLN A 67 48.45 15.31 -48.47
CA GLN A 67 48.73 14.77 -47.13
C GLN A 67 47.86 15.38 -46.05
N LEU A 68 47.56 16.68 -46.13
CA LEU A 68 46.62 17.35 -45.22
C LEU A 68 45.18 16.86 -45.46
N ASP A 69 44.79 16.66 -46.71
CA ASP A 69 43.45 16.18 -47.08
C ASP A 69 43.25 14.73 -46.58
N ASP A 70 44.26 13.86 -46.67
CA ASP A 70 44.23 12.50 -46.12
C ASP A 70 44.06 12.50 -44.60
N ILE A 71 44.73 13.42 -43.87
CA ILE A 71 44.57 13.56 -42.40
C ILE A 71 43.15 14.05 -42.08
N ASN A 72 42.65 15.04 -42.83
CA ASN A 72 41.29 15.54 -42.63
C ASN A 72 40.23 14.47 -42.86
N TYR A 73 40.39 13.65 -43.90
CA TYR A 73 39.53 12.50 -44.18
C TYR A 73 39.55 11.48 -43.01
N ASN A 74 40.73 11.12 -42.54
CA ASN A 74 40.86 10.19 -41.39
C ASN A 74 40.24 10.74 -40.11
N LEU A 75 40.34 12.04 -39.83
CA LEU A 75 39.66 12.69 -38.71
C LEU A 75 38.14 12.61 -38.86
N GLU A 76 37.62 12.85 -40.05
CA GLU A 76 36.17 12.74 -40.31
C GLU A 76 35.67 11.32 -40.08
N VAL A 77 36.41 10.29 -40.55
CA VAL A 77 36.08 8.88 -40.33
C VAL A 77 36.05 8.56 -38.82
N LEU A 78 37.07 8.99 -38.05
CA LEU A 78 37.09 8.76 -36.59
C LEU A 78 35.97 9.50 -35.87
N HIS A 79 35.62 10.71 -36.30
CA HIS A 79 34.48 11.43 -35.74
C HIS A 79 33.16 10.70 -35.98
N LYS A 80 32.94 10.18 -37.20
CA LYS A 80 31.77 9.34 -37.52
C LYS A 80 31.76 8.06 -36.69
N GLN A 81 32.89 7.41 -36.52
CA GLN A 81 33.03 6.21 -35.69
C GLN A 81 32.73 6.51 -34.19
N LEU A 82 33.23 7.66 -33.69
CA LEU A 82 32.96 8.12 -32.34
C LEU A 82 31.45 8.30 -32.12
N SER A 83 30.76 8.99 -33.05
CA SER A 83 29.31 9.20 -32.97
C SER A 83 28.55 7.89 -33.00
N ALA A 84 28.83 6.99 -33.92
CA ALA A 84 28.18 5.70 -34.05
C ALA A 84 28.36 4.84 -32.80
N THR A 85 29.59 4.81 -32.25
CA THR A 85 29.89 4.06 -31.01
C THR A 85 29.14 4.65 -29.82
N LEU A 86 29.06 5.97 -29.73
CA LEU A 86 28.36 6.69 -28.68
C LEU A 86 26.83 6.39 -28.70
N GLU A 87 26.25 6.41 -29.90
CA GLU A 87 24.83 6.05 -30.09
C GLU A 87 24.57 4.60 -29.74
N GLN A 88 25.44 3.67 -30.11
CA GLN A 88 25.33 2.24 -29.78
C GLN A 88 25.38 2.02 -28.28
N ILE A 89 26.32 2.66 -27.56
CA ILE A 89 26.44 2.57 -26.11
C ILE A 89 25.20 3.20 -25.45
N GLY A 90 24.76 4.35 -25.96
CA GLY A 90 23.55 5.03 -25.45
C GLY A 90 22.31 4.17 -25.55
N SER A 91 22.08 3.55 -26.70
CA SER A 91 20.98 2.64 -26.94
C SER A 91 21.03 1.40 -26.04
N SER A 92 22.23 0.78 -25.92
CA SER A 92 22.44 -0.37 -25.05
C SER A 92 22.17 -0.04 -23.57
N ASN A 93 22.74 1.07 -23.09
CA ASN A 93 22.55 1.51 -21.71
C ASN A 93 21.11 1.92 -21.42
N SER A 94 20.40 2.50 -22.39
CA SER A 94 18.97 2.81 -22.27
C SER A 94 18.14 1.55 -22.14
N SER A 95 18.41 0.53 -22.96
CA SER A 95 17.74 -0.79 -22.87
C SER A 95 17.97 -1.45 -21.49
N LEU A 96 19.23 -1.47 -21.02
CA LEU A 96 19.57 -2.00 -19.69
C LEU A 96 18.91 -1.21 -18.57
N SER A 97 18.78 0.11 -18.72
CA SER A 97 18.06 0.95 -17.74
C SER A 97 16.57 0.62 -17.69
N GLY A 98 15.94 0.39 -18.84
CA GLY A 98 14.55 -0.07 -18.89
C GLY A 98 14.35 -1.43 -18.22
N GLN A 99 15.26 -2.39 -18.47
CA GLN A 99 15.24 -3.69 -17.80
C GLN A 99 15.43 -3.57 -16.29
N SER A 100 16.39 -2.75 -15.85
CA SER A 100 16.62 -2.48 -14.42
C SER A 100 15.39 -1.88 -13.75
N ALA A 101 14.71 -0.92 -14.39
CA ALA A 101 13.48 -0.32 -13.88
C ALA A 101 12.36 -1.36 -13.74
N GLY A 102 12.21 -2.27 -14.71
CA GLY A 102 11.24 -3.36 -14.61
C GLY A 102 11.51 -4.31 -13.45
N ILE A 103 12.78 -4.68 -13.23
CA ILE A 103 13.17 -5.54 -12.09
C ILE A 103 12.98 -4.79 -10.76
N ALA A 104 13.32 -3.49 -10.70
CA ALA A 104 13.12 -2.67 -9.51
C ALA A 104 11.63 -2.58 -9.12
N ALA A 105 10.73 -2.47 -10.11
CA ALA A 105 9.29 -2.52 -9.86
C ALA A 105 8.83 -3.87 -9.28
N GLN A 106 9.41 -4.99 -9.75
CA GLN A 106 9.13 -6.31 -9.18
C GLN A 106 9.64 -6.43 -7.74
N VAL A 107 10.82 -5.88 -7.42
CA VAL A 107 11.33 -5.81 -6.04
C VAL A 107 10.36 -5.03 -5.16
N ALA A 108 9.92 -3.86 -5.59
CA ALA A 108 8.95 -3.05 -4.85
C ALA A 108 7.62 -3.77 -4.61
N GLN A 109 7.16 -4.57 -5.58
CA GLN A 109 5.97 -5.40 -5.42
C GLN A 109 6.15 -6.46 -4.32
N ILE A 110 7.31 -7.14 -4.29
CA ILE A 110 7.62 -8.12 -3.24
C ILE A 110 7.76 -7.43 -1.88
N ASP A 111 8.40 -6.25 -1.82
CA ASP A 111 8.51 -5.46 -0.59
C ASP A 111 7.12 -5.13 -0.01
N LYS A 112 6.17 -4.75 -0.89
CA LYS A 112 4.79 -4.51 -0.48
C LYS A 112 4.11 -5.78 0.04
N GLN A 113 4.34 -6.92 -0.59
CA GLN A 113 3.81 -8.20 -0.11
C GLN A 113 4.39 -8.58 1.27
N ILE A 114 5.68 -8.31 1.50
CA ILE A 114 6.32 -8.53 2.81
C ILE A 114 5.73 -7.60 3.88
N GLU A 115 5.49 -6.32 3.53
CA GLU A 115 4.82 -5.38 4.43
C GLU A 115 3.40 -5.85 4.78
N ASP A 116 2.65 -6.33 3.81
CA ASP A 116 1.28 -6.83 4.00
C ASP A 116 1.23 -8.13 4.85
N CYS A 117 2.36 -8.82 5.02
CA CYS A 117 2.49 -9.93 5.96
C CYS A 117 2.50 -9.50 7.43
N LEU A 118 2.70 -8.21 7.72
CA LEU A 118 2.57 -7.63 9.05
C LEU A 118 1.11 -7.25 9.30
N ILE A 119 0.40 -8.07 10.06
CA ILE A 119 -1.01 -7.85 10.35
C ILE A 119 -1.15 -6.81 11.45
N THR A 120 -1.57 -5.62 11.09
CA THR A 120 -1.78 -4.50 12.03
C THR A 120 -3.25 -4.18 12.19
N SER A 121 -3.62 -3.65 13.35
CA SER A 121 -5.00 -3.20 13.59
C SER A 121 -5.30 -1.92 12.80
N PRO A 122 -6.37 -1.88 11.97
CA PRO A 122 -6.77 -0.67 11.26
C PRO A 122 -7.48 0.35 12.15
N ILE A 123 -7.94 -0.05 13.35
CA ILE A 123 -8.68 0.79 14.30
C ILE A 123 -8.14 0.64 15.72
N LYS A 124 -8.38 1.66 16.55
CA LYS A 124 -8.20 1.55 17.99
C LYS A 124 -9.35 0.73 18.59
N GLY A 125 -9.03 -0.28 19.38
CA GLY A 125 -10.05 -1.15 19.97
C GLY A 125 -9.45 -2.36 20.65
N ILE A 126 -10.28 -3.35 20.89
CA ILE A 126 -9.87 -4.65 21.46
C ILE A 126 -10.11 -5.77 20.45
N ILE A 127 -9.35 -6.85 20.59
CA ILE A 127 -9.58 -8.07 19.82
C ILE A 127 -10.83 -8.74 20.39
N LEU A 128 -11.88 -8.83 19.58
CA LEU A 128 -13.14 -9.49 19.95
C LEU A 128 -13.10 -10.99 19.67
N SER A 129 -12.39 -11.40 18.63
CA SER A 129 -12.24 -12.80 18.25
C SER A 129 -10.94 -12.99 17.48
N LYS A 130 -10.28 -14.11 17.70
CA LYS A 130 -9.14 -14.61 16.95
C LYS A 130 -9.62 -15.82 16.14
N TYR A 131 -9.35 -15.83 14.84
CA TYR A 131 -9.84 -16.88 13.92
C TYR A 131 -8.74 -17.77 13.37
N ALA A 132 -7.48 -17.44 13.66
CA ALA A 132 -6.33 -18.23 13.24
C ALA A 132 -5.35 -18.39 14.40
N GLU A 133 -4.78 -19.59 14.53
CA GLU A 133 -3.73 -19.90 15.49
C GLU A 133 -2.35 -19.89 14.82
N GLN A 134 -1.30 -19.84 15.65
CA GLN A 134 0.06 -19.92 15.17
C GLN A 134 0.31 -21.27 14.48
N GLY A 135 0.89 -21.24 13.29
CA GLY A 135 1.15 -22.42 12.48
C GLY A 135 0.01 -22.81 11.53
N GLU A 136 -1.14 -22.14 11.58
CA GLU A 136 -2.18 -22.33 10.59
C GLU A 136 -1.85 -21.65 9.25
N PHE A 137 -2.38 -22.23 8.18
CA PHE A 137 -2.21 -21.69 6.84
C PHE A 137 -3.15 -20.49 6.62
N ALA A 138 -2.56 -19.33 6.32
CA ALA A 138 -3.30 -18.10 6.04
C ALA A 138 -3.59 -17.98 4.54
N ILE A 139 -4.89 -17.97 4.20
CA ILE A 139 -5.36 -17.81 2.81
C ILE A 139 -5.77 -16.34 2.61
N PRO A 140 -5.39 -15.69 1.50
CA PRO A 140 -5.86 -14.35 1.17
C PRO A 140 -7.40 -14.25 1.23
N GLY A 141 -7.91 -13.20 1.90
CA GLY A 141 -9.34 -12.99 2.10
C GLY A 141 -9.95 -13.64 3.35
N ARG A 142 -9.22 -14.51 4.06
CA ARG A 142 -9.67 -15.05 5.36
C ARG A 142 -9.46 -14.02 6.47
N ALA A 143 -10.49 -13.78 7.28
CA ALA A 143 -10.36 -12.96 8.47
C ALA A 143 -9.48 -13.66 9.53
N LEU A 144 -8.43 -12.99 10.01
CA LEU A 144 -7.55 -13.51 11.06
C LEU A 144 -7.98 -13.04 12.45
N PHE A 145 -8.41 -11.78 12.55
CA PHE A 145 -8.84 -11.15 13.80
C PHE A 145 -10.11 -10.35 13.58
N LYS A 146 -10.91 -10.24 14.61
CA LYS A 146 -12.03 -9.30 14.69
C LYS A 146 -11.72 -8.27 15.76
N VAL A 147 -11.50 -7.03 15.34
CA VAL A 147 -11.23 -5.90 16.24
C VAL A 147 -12.47 -5.03 16.30
N GLY A 148 -12.80 -4.54 17.49
CA GLY A 148 -13.92 -3.63 17.69
C GLY A 148 -13.60 -2.52 18.67
N ASN A 149 -14.09 -1.31 18.34
CA ASN A 149 -14.09 -0.22 19.30
C ASN A 149 -15.21 -0.45 20.33
N ILE A 150 -14.83 -0.59 21.58
CA ILE A 150 -15.76 -0.79 22.71
C ILE A 150 -16.06 0.50 23.47
N SER A 151 -15.44 1.62 23.09
CA SER A 151 -15.70 2.91 23.75
C SER A 151 -17.10 3.44 23.42
N ASP A 152 -17.59 3.11 22.21
CA ASP A 152 -18.91 3.49 21.73
C ASP A 152 -19.75 2.24 21.46
N ILE A 153 -20.61 1.90 22.41
CA ILE A 153 -21.52 0.76 22.30
C ILE A 153 -22.87 1.23 21.79
N LYS A 154 -23.49 0.43 20.95
CA LYS A 154 -24.85 0.67 20.45
C LYS A 154 -25.80 -0.30 21.12
N LEU A 155 -26.73 0.23 21.92
CA LEU A 155 -27.87 -0.52 22.42
C LEU A 155 -28.94 -0.58 21.34
N ARG A 156 -29.40 -1.79 20.98
CA ARG A 156 -30.61 -1.99 20.19
C ARG A 156 -31.78 -2.20 21.14
N ALA A 157 -32.73 -1.28 21.09
CA ALA A 157 -33.95 -1.36 21.88
C ALA A 157 -35.16 -1.39 20.94
N TYR A 158 -36.30 -1.77 21.47
CA TYR A 158 -37.55 -1.87 20.74
C TYR A 158 -38.60 -1.01 21.41
N VAL A 159 -39.31 -0.21 20.62
CA VAL A 159 -40.37 0.69 21.08
C VAL A 159 -41.68 0.42 20.36
N SER A 160 -42.79 0.60 21.05
CA SER A 160 -44.12 0.51 20.43
C SER A 160 -44.46 1.75 19.60
N ALA A 161 -45.41 1.64 18.69
CA ALA A 161 -45.87 2.76 17.86
C ALA A 161 -46.26 4.02 18.66
N PRO A 162 -46.98 3.95 19.79
CA PRO A 162 -47.24 5.12 20.62
C PRO A 162 -45.98 5.78 21.21
N GLN A 163 -45.00 4.98 21.62
CA GLN A 163 -43.71 5.52 22.12
C GLN A 163 -42.87 6.17 21.03
N LEU A 164 -42.97 5.67 19.77
CA LEU A 164 -42.25 6.21 18.64
C LEU A 164 -42.58 7.67 18.36
N THR A 165 -43.84 8.11 18.59
CA THR A 165 -44.26 9.48 18.32
C THR A 165 -43.55 10.52 19.20
N SER A 166 -43.06 10.14 20.34
CA SER A 166 -42.30 11.00 21.28
C SER A 166 -40.79 10.94 21.12
N LEU A 167 -40.29 10.12 20.17
CA LEU A 167 -38.84 9.91 19.98
C LEU A 167 -38.30 10.64 18.77
N GLN A 168 -37.16 11.30 18.96
CA GLN A 168 -36.42 11.97 17.89
C GLN A 168 -34.98 11.50 17.81
N ILE A 169 -34.42 11.48 16.59
CA ILE A 169 -33.00 11.25 16.40
C ILE A 169 -32.22 12.40 17.04
N GLY A 170 -31.19 12.07 17.83
CA GLY A 170 -30.42 13.04 18.60
C GLY A 170 -30.92 13.23 20.04
N GLN A 171 -32.09 12.67 20.38
CA GLN A 171 -32.62 12.77 21.74
C GLN A 171 -31.73 12.05 22.75
N LYS A 172 -31.46 12.69 23.88
CA LYS A 172 -30.79 12.10 25.04
C LYS A 172 -31.75 11.23 25.83
N VAL A 173 -31.31 10.05 26.22
CA VAL A 173 -32.09 9.07 26.96
C VAL A 173 -31.25 8.43 28.07
N LYS A 174 -31.89 7.91 29.09
CA LYS A 174 -31.21 7.18 30.15
C LYS A 174 -31.22 5.69 29.84
N VAL A 175 -30.03 5.09 29.84
CA VAL A 175 -29.83 3.67 29.60
C VAL A 175 -29.38 3.00 30.90
N TYR A 176 -30.05 1.97 31.29
CA TYR A 176 -29.75 1.16 32.47
C TYR A 176 -29.19 -0.18 32.03
N ALA A 177 -27.88 -0.36 32.19
CA ALA A 177 -27.24 -1.66 31.91
C ALA A 177 -27.38 -2.58 33.12
N ALA A 178 -27.87 -3.79 32.89
CA ALA A 178 -28.06 -4.80 33.95
C ALA A 178 -26.74 -5.57 34.17
N PHE A 179 -26.15 -5.45 35.35
CA PHE A 179 -24.94 -6.18 35.75
C PHE A 179 -25.28 -7.39 36.66
N GLY A 180 -26.52 -7.57 37.06
CA GLY A 180 -27.05 -8.66 37.89
C GLY A 180 -28.56 -8.55 38.00
N GLU A 181 -29.18 -9.31 38.91
CA GLU A 181 -30.64 -9.28 39.10
C GLU A 181 -31.14 -7.94 39.65
N THR A 182 -30.33 -7.25 40.46
CA THR A 182 -30.69 -6.00 41.16
C THR A 182 -29.79 -4.82 40.80
N ASP A 183 -28.58 -5.06 40.27
CA ASP A 183 -27.60 -4.01 40.02
C ASP A 183 -27.75 -3.44 38.60
N CYS A 184 -28.25 -2.20 38.51
CA CYS A 184 -28.33 -1.45 37.27
C CYS A 184 -27.49 -0.17 37.37
N LYS A 185 -26.62 0.06 36.42
CA LYS A 185 -25.86 1.33 36.28
C LYS A 185 -26.48 2.20 35.19
N GLU A 186 -26.69 3.47 35.52
CA GLU A 186 -27.24 4.47 34.60
C GLU A 186 -26.12 5.02 33.71
N TYR A 187 -26.40 5.13 32.42
CA TYR A 187 -25.56 5.73 31.41
C TYR A 187 -26.38 6.73 30.57
N GLU A 188 -25.76 7.79 30.13
CA GLU A 188 -26.37 8.66 29.13
C GLU A 188 -26.25 8.01 27.74
N GLY A 189 -27.37 7.94 27.02
CA GLY A 189 -27.43 7.48 25.64
C GLY A 189 -28.00 8.54 24.72
N THR A 190 -27.70 8.45 23.44
CA THR A 190 -28.26 9.30 22.39
C THR A 190 -28.88 8.42 21.31
N VAL A 191 -30.12 8.70 20.94
CA VAL A 191 -30.83 8.00 19.85
C VAL A 191 -30.15 8.34 18.53
N THR A 192 -29.55 7.36 17.86
CA THR A 192 -28.81 7.57 16.61
C THR A 192 -29.53 7.06 15.37
N TRP A 193 -30.49 6.18 15.56
CA TRP A 193 -31.23 5.60 14.44
C TRP A 193 -32.57 5.03 14.92
N ILE A 194 -33.59 5.19 14.09
CA ILE A 194 -34.94 4.67 14.27
C ILE A 194 -35.29 3.90 13.00
N SER A 195 -35.81 2.67 13.13
CA SER A 195 -36.26 1.89 11.98
C SER A 195 -37.47 2.54 11.32
N ALA A 196 -37.46 2.60 9.99
CA ALA A 196 -38.63 3.02 9.20
C ALA A 196 -39.67 1.89 9.06
N GLU A 197 -39.28 0.65 9.34
CA GLU A 197 -40.12 -0.53 9.20
C GLU A 197 -40.37 -1.13 10.58
N ALA A 198 -41.59 -1.61 10.81
CA ALA A 198 -41.95 -2.34 12.00
C ALA A 198 -41.38 -3.77 11.95
N GLU A 199 -40.85 -4.22 13.05
CA GLU A 199 -40.39 -5.61 13.24
C GLU A 199 -41.32 -6.34 14.23
N PHE A 200 -41.43 -7.66 14.09
CA PHE A 200 -42.02 -8.44 15.14
C PHE A 200 -41.07 -8.58 16.33
N THR A 201 -41.58 -8.59 17.56
CA THR A 201 -40.74 -8.86 18.72
C THR A 201 -40.03 -10.21 18.54
N PRO A 202 -38.71 -10.29 18.77
CA PRO A 202 -37.95 -11.53 18.59
C PRO A 202 -38.25 -12.54 19.71
N LYS A 203 -39.45 -13.13 19.70
CA LYS A 203 -39.83 -14.24 20.54
C LYS A 203 -40.09 -15.48 19.72
N THR A 204 -39.59 -16.61 20.19
CA THR A 204 -39.60 -17.89 19.47
C THR A 204 -40.99 -18.56 19.43
N ILE A 205 -41.97 -18.14 20.29
CA ILE A 205 -43.31 -18.68 20.34
C ILE A 205 -44.29 -17.50 20.42
N GLN A 206 -45.16 -17.35 19.43
CA GLN A 206 -46.16 -16.29 19.34
C GLN A 206 -47.54 -16.86 19.63
N THR A 207 -48.19 -16.35 20.66
CA THR A 207 -49.62 -16.53 20.90
C THR A 207 -50.43 -15.59 20.00
N ARG A 208 -51.75 -15.86 19.84
CA ARG A 208 -52.64 -15.02 18.97
C ARG A 208 -52.65 -13.54 19.35
N ASP A 209 -52.54 -13.25 20.67
CA ASP A 209 -52.58 -11.88 21.21
C ASP A 209 -51.24 -11.13 21.06
N GLU A 210 -50.13 -11.84 20.89
CA GLU A 210 -48.78 -11.25 20.71
C GLU A 210 -48.49 -10.86 19.22
N ARG A 211 -49.29 -11.35 18.27
CA ARG A 211 -49.14 -10.99 16.85
C ARG A 211 -49.50 -9.52 16.51
N SER A 212 -50.20 -8.83 17.45
CA SER A 212 -50.60 -7.43 17.25
C SER A 212 -49.58 -6.40 17.71
N ASN A 213 -48.48 -6.80 18.34
CA ASN A 213 -47.49 -5.88 18.89
C ASN A 213 -46.32 -5.69 17.93
N LEU A 214 -46.55 -4.87 16.91
CA LEU A 214 -45.50 -4.35 16.06
C LEU A 214 -44.60 -3.40 16.87
N VAL A 215 -43.29 -3.57 16.77
CA VAL A 215 -42.31 -2.75 17.47
C VAL A 215 -41.34 -2.16 16.45
N TYR A 216 -40.79 -1.00 16.75
CA TYR A 216 -39.79 -0.35 15.96
C TYR A 216 -38.43 -0.47 16.62
N ALA A 217 -37.43 -0.92 15.89
CA ALA A 217 -36.08 -1.00 16.40
C ALA A 217 -35.44 0.38 16.43
N ILE A 218 -34.77 0.69 17.54
CA ILE A 218 -33.98 1.92 17.68
C ILE A 218 -32.56 1.57 18.08
N LYS A 219 -31.60 2.41 17.68
CA LYS A 219 -30.20 2.30 18.10
C LYS A 219 -29.82 3.51 18.92
N ILE A 220 -29.30 3.26 20.10
CA ILE A 220 -28.87 4.27 21.05
C ILE A 220 -27.37 4.14 21.24
N ALA A 221 -26.61 5.19 20.95
CA ALA A 221 -25.19 5.25 21.23
C ALA A 221 -24.97 5.55 22.70
N VAL A 222 -24.16 4.73 23.35
CA VAL A 222 -23.80 4.86 24.76
C VAL A 222 -22.29 4.88 24.89
N LYS A 223 -21.73 5.86 25.60
CA LYS A 223 -20.31 5.86 25.92
C LYS A 223 -20.03 4.82 26.99
N ASN A 224 -19.13 3.90 26.69
CA ASN A 224 -18.75 2.81 27.58
C ASN A 224 -17.54 3.18 28.43
N ASP A 225 -17.63 2.93 29.71
CA ASP A 225 -16.52 3.03 30.66
C ASP A 225 -15.68 1.75 30.77
N GLY A 226 -15.93 0.76 29.90
CA GLY A 226 -15.28 -0.54 29.89
C GLY A 226 -16.07 -1.65 30.61
N MET A 227 -17.11 -1.31 31.32
CA MET A 227 -17.93 -2.28 32.08
C MET A 227 -18.98 -2.96 31.18
N ILE A 228 -19.57 -2.23 30.23
CA ILE A 228 -20.59 -2.79 29.33
C ILE A 228 -19.92 -3.75 28.35
N LYS A 229 -20.39 -4.99 28.31
CA LYS A 229 -19.91 -6.01 27.35
C LYS A 229 -20.97 -6.27 26.28
N ARG A 230 -20.51 -6.71 25.11
CA ARG A 230 -21.42 -7.10 24.03
C ARG A 230 -22.30 -8.26 24.45
N GLY A 231 -23.61 -8.14 24.19
CA GLY A 231 -24.62 -9.16 24.57
C GLY A 231 -25.26 -8.94 25.93
N MET A 232 -24.85 -7.90 26.67
CA MET A 232 -25.55 -7.54 27.92
C MET A 232 -26.92 -6.95 27.61
N TYR A 233 -27.85 -7.20 28.52
CA TYR A 233 -29.20 -6.60 28.47
C TYR A 233 -29.19 -5.20 29.08
N GLY A 234 -30.10 -4.36 28.61
CA GLY A 234 -30.29 -3.02 29.13
C GLY A 234 -31.71 -2.52 28.90
N ASN A 235 -32.15 -1.67 29.81
CA ASN A 235 -33.44 -0.97 29.72
C ASN A 235 -33.20 0.50 29.36
N VAL A 236 -34.18 1.09 28.68
CA VAL A 236 -34.12 2.52 28.28
C VAL A 236 -35.33 3.22 28.92
N LYS A 237 -35.07 4.39 29.49
CA LYS A 237 -36.11 5.31 29.96
C LYS A 237 -36.02 6.56 29.09
N PHE A 238 -37.11 6.86 28.39
CA PHE A 238 -37.28 8.02 27.53
C PHE A 238 -37.79 9.23 28.30
#